data_499712cbdfeaf5798271d62f54870957
#
_entry.id   499712cbdfeaf5798271d62f54870957
#
_cell.length_a   1.000
_cell.length_b   1.000
_cell.length_c   1.000
_cell.angle_alpha   90.00
_cell.angle_beta   90.00
_cell.angle_gamma   90.00
#
_symmetry.space_group_name_H-M   'P 1'
#
loop_
_entity.id
_entity.type
_entity.pdbx_description
1 polymer ?
#
loop_
_entity_poly.entity_id
_entity_poly.type
_entity_poly.pdbx_seq_one_letter_code
_entity_poly.pdbx_strand_id
1 'polypeptide(L)'
;QLYEHFKKIHDRTNCYLLLHQQILENGITSNPNFVYYSLNILNKISELPRFIAMKEDAKSEKYTKQICKKISKKITIITSGGGKRQWLKAERFGCTSWLSGVSNLNPKIAIDFYNFYKLKQTKKMNLIIKNIEDPFFKIKNKYGWHLTIKAFLELNKNFKRYERSPLKEIDKNEMLKCKKVFVQIKAKLKNKKLDKYLN
;
A
#
# COMPACT_ATOMS: atom_id res chain seq x y z
N GLN A 1 -12.03 3.32 -26.01
CA GLN A 1 -12.63 4.20 -24.98
C GLN A 1 -11.67 4.49 -23.82
N LEU A 2 -11.11 3.47 -23.11
CA LEU A 2 -10.27 3.70 -21.92
C LEU A 2 -8.97 4.45 -22.24
N TYR A 3 -8.25 4.07 -23.29
CA TYR A 3 -7.05 4.79 -23.74
C TYR A 3 -7.35 6.25 -24.10
N GLU A 4 -8.43 6.48 -24.83
CA GLU A 4 -8.85 7.83 -25.24
C GLU A 4 -9.19 8.71 -24.02
N HIS A 5 -9.78 8.11 -22.97
CA HIS A 5 -10.01 8.81 -21.70
C HIS A 5 -8.70 9.32 -21.09
N PHE A 6 -7.71 8.46 -20.92
CA PHE A 6 -6.41 8.86 -20.38
C PHE A 6 -5.64 9.80 -21.29
N LYS A 7 -5.73 9.62 -22.60
CA LYS A 7 -5.14 10.53 -23.59
C LYS A 7 -5.73 11.92 -23.47
N LYS A 8 -7.04 12.06 -23.35
CA LYS A 8 -7.71 13.36 -23.14
C LYS A 8 -7.25 14.05 -21.87
N ILE A 9 -7.08 13.31 -20.75
CA ILE A 9 -6.53 13.87 -19.51
C ILE A 9 -5.10 14.36 -19.76
N HIS A 10 -4.26 13.52 -20.34
CA HIS A 10 -2.90 13.86 -20.68
C HIS A 10 -2.82 15.14 -21.55
N ASP A 11 -3.64 15.25 -22.60
CA ASP A 11 -3.57 16.36 -23.55
C ASP A 11 -4.08 17.69 -22.94
N ARG A 12 -4.94 17.60 -21.91
CA ARG A 12 -5.55 18.79 -21.24
C ARG A 12 -4.84 19.23 -19.97
N THR A 13 -3.79 18.55 -19.54
CA THR A 13 -3.07 18.90 -18.32
C THR A 13 -1.58 19.08 -18.58
N ASN A 14 -0.94 19.96 -17.83
CA ASN A 14 0.53 20.11 -17.83
C ASN A 14 1.20 19.43 -16.65
N CYS A 15 0.44 18.63 -15.88
CA CYS A 15 0.95 17.91 -14.73
C CYS A 15 1.52 16.55 -15.13
N TYR A 16 2.46 16.05 -14.35
CA TYR A 16 2.80 14.64 -14.36
C TYR A 16 1.64 13.82 -13.81
N LEU A 17 1.39 12.66 -14.42
CA LEU A 17 0.25 11.81 -14.14
C LEU A 17 0.71 10.47 -13.56
N LEU A 18 -0.01 10.03 -12.54
CA LEU A 18 0.12 8.71 -11.95
C LEU A 18 -1.16 7.92 -12.21
N LEU A 19 -1.04 6.81 -12.93
CA LEU A 19 -2.16 5.89 -13.12
C LEU A 19 -2.35 5.06 -11.84
N HIS A 20 -3.58 4.97 -11.34
CA HIS A 20 -3.90 4.08 -10.24
C HIS A 20 -4.93 3.03 -10.66
N GLN A 21 -4.53 1.77 -10.63
CA GLN A 21 -5.43 0.64 -10.78
C GLN A 21 -5.82 0.11 -9.41
N GLN A 22 -7.01 0.49 -8.95
CA GLN A 22 -7.57 0.03 -7.69
C GLN A 22 -8.70 -0.95 -7.95
N ILE A 23 -8.56 -2.16 -7.42
CA ILE A 23 -9.52 -3.26 -7.61
C ILE A 23 -10.55 -3.30 -6.50
N LEU A 24 -10.12 -3.01 -5.28
CA LEU A 24 -10.95 -3.07 -4.09
C LEU A 24 -11.07 -1.67 -3.50
N GLU A 25 -12.26 -1.13 -3.51
CA GLU A 25 -12.57 0.07 -2.75
C GLU A 25 -12.86 -0.28 -1.29
N ASN A 26 -12.69 0.70 -0.41
CA ASN A 26 -12.99 0.52 1.00
C ASN A 26 -14.47 0.21 1.19
N GLY A 27 -14.75 -0.95 1.77
CA GLY A 27 -16.09 -1.43 2.03
C GLY A 27 -16.78 -2.17 0.88
N ILE A 28 -16.19 -2.18 -0.32
CA ILE A 28 -16.67 -3.00 -1.44
C ILE A 28 -15.74 -4.20 -1.57
N THR A 29 -16.20 -5.36 -1.15
CA THR A 29 -15.39 -6.58 -1.08
C THR A 29 -15.25 -7.30 -2.42
N SER A 30 -16.15 -7.06 -3.36
CA SER A 30 -16.06 -7.59 -4.72
C SER A 30 -16.97 -6.80 -5.66
N ASN A 31 -16.42 -6.37 -6.79
CA ASN A 31 -17.22 -5.95 -7.93
C ASN A 31 -17.08 -7.06 -9.00
N PRO A 32 -18.13 -7.83 -9.29
CA PRO A 32 -18.07 -8.92 -10.25
C PRO A 32 -17.76 -8.45 -11.67
N ASN A 33 -17.95 -7.16 -11.97
CA ASN A 33 -17.66 -6.53 -13.26
C ASN A 33 -16.27 -5.90 -13.30
N PHE A 34 -15.43 -6.09 -12.28
CA PHE A 34 -14.10 -5.52 -12.28
C PHE A 34 -13.21 -6.23 -13.30
N VAL A 35 -12.61 -5.46 -14.19
CA VAL A 35 -11.67 -5.94 -15.20
C VAL A 35 -10.32 -5.24 -15.01
N TYR A 36 -9.25 -6.01 -14.95
CA TYR A 36 -7.89 -5.46 -15.01
C TYR A 36 -7.67 -4.69 -16.30
N TYR A 37 -6.93 -3.60 -16.24
CA TYR A 37 -6.48 -2.95 -17.47
C TYR A 37 -5.66 -3.93 -18.30
N SER A 38 -5.98 -4.06 -19.58
CA SER A 38 -5.20 -4.94 -20.45
C SER A 38 -3.76 -4.41 -20.56
N LEU A 39 -2.79 -5.32 -20.66
CA LEU A 39 -1.38 -4.97 -20.80
C LEU A 39 -1.13 -4.12 -22.05
N ASN A 40 -1.95 -4.29 -23.09
CA ASN A 40 -1.87 -3.47 -24.31
C ASN A 40 -2.27 -2.02 -24.04
N ILE A 41 -3.37 -1.80 -23.30
CA ILE A 41 -3.80 -0.44 -22.90
C ILE A 41 -2.75 0.20 -21.99
N LEU A 42 -2.25 -0.52 -20.99
CA LEU A 42 -1.19 -0.02 -20.11
C LEU A 42 0.08 0.37 -20.86
N ASN A 43 0.45 -0.44 -21.86
CA ASN A 43 1.59 -0.13 -22.72
C ASN A 43 1.38 1.19 -23.47
N LYS A 44 0.22 1.36 -24.12
CA LYS A 44 -0.11 2.61 -24.84
C LYS A 44 -0.13 3.82 -23.92
N ILE A 45 -0.69 3.71 -22.71
CA ILE A 45 -0.71 4.80 -21.71
C ILE A 45 0.71 5.13 -21.27
N SER A 46 1.57 4.12 -21.05
CA SER A 46 2.97 4.33 -20.64
C SER A 46 3.85 5.00 -21.70
N GLU A 47 3.36 5.15 -22.92
CA GLU A 47 4.01 5.90 -24.00
C GLU A 47 3.65 7.39 -24.02
N LEU A 48 2.64 7.79 -23.25
CA LEU A 48 2.27 9.20 -23.08
C LEU A 48 3.26 9.89 -22.14
N PRO A 49 4.01 10.92 -22.56
CA PRO A 49 5.17 11.44 -21.81
C PRO A 49 4.92 11.90 -20.39
N ARG A 50 3.70 12.35 -20.07
CA ARG A 50 3.37 12.80 -18.71
C ARG A 50 2.89 11.70 -17.76
N PHE A 51 2.62 10.49 -18.26
CA PHE A 51 2.40 9.34 -17.38
C PHE A 51 3.76 8.80 -16.93
N ILE A 52 4.17 9.17 -15.72
CA ILE A 52 5.49 8.82 -15.16
C ILE A 52 5.47 7.63 -14.20
N ALA A 53 4.30 7.26 -13.70
CA ALA A 53 4.17 6.18 -12.72
C ALA A 53 2.81 5.48 -12.81
N MET A 54 2.79 4.24 -12.31
CA MET A 54 1.56 3.48 -12.07
C MET A 54 1.58 2.92 -10.65
N LYS A 55 0.53 3.24 -9.88
CA LYS A 55 0.23 2.56 -8.62
C LYS A 55 -0.52 1.27 -8.92
N GLU A 56 0.15 0.14 -8.73
CA GLU A 56 -0.36 -1.19 -8.98
C GLU A 56 -0.92 -1.78 -7.68
N ASP A 57 -2.22 -2.04 -7.64
CA ASP A 57 -2.95 -2.51 -6.47
C ASP A 57 -3.82 -3.75 -6.75
N ALA A 58 -3.47 -4.50 -7.80
CA ALA A 58 -4.25 -5.64 -8.28
C ALA A 58 -4.23 -6.86 -7.33
N LYS A 59 -3.30 -6.93 -6.39
CA LYS A 59 -3.12 -8.08 -5.47
C LYS A 59 -2.82 -9.42 -6.17
N SER A 60 -2.55 -9.40 -7.47
CA SER A 60 -2.19 -10.57 -8.27
C SER A 60 -0.71 -10.54 -8.61
N GLU A 61 0.09 -11.43 -8.00
CA GLU A 61 1.53 -11.52 -8.28
C GLU A 61 1.81 -11.82 -9.77
N LYS A 62 0.98 -12.66 -10.39
CA LYS A 62 1.07 -12.95 -11.83
C LYS A 62 0.88 -11.70 -12.69
N TYR A 63 -0.16 -10.93 -12.39
CA TYR A 63 -0.47 -9.71 -13.13
C TYR A 63 0.57 -8.61 -12.87
N THR A 64 0.99 -8.40 -11.62
CA THR A 64 2.07 -7.47 -11.26
C THR A 64 3.35 -7.79 -12.02
N LYS A 65 3.73 -9.08 -12.10
CA LYS A 65 4.89 -9.52 -12.89
C LYS A 65 4.76 -9.17 -14.37
N GLN A 66 3.56 -9.37 -14.95
CA GLN A 66 3.31 -9.03 -16.36
C GLN A 66 3.40 -7.53 -16.61
N ILE A 67 2.82 -6.69 -15.74
CA ILE A 67 2.93 -5.24 -15.78
C ILE A 67 4.40 -4.82 -15.72
N CYS A 68 5.13 -5.27 -14.71
CA CYS A 68 6.54 -4.89 -14.55
C CYS A 68 7.36 -5.25 -15.80
N LYS A 69 7.21 -6.47 -16.33
CA LYS A 69 7.90 -6.87 -17.56
C LYS A 69 7.56 -6.01 -18.77
N LYS A 70 6.31 -5.51 -18.85
CA LYS A 70 5.84 -4.78 -20.02
C LYS A 70 6.21 -3.30 -19.99
N ILE A 71 6.09 -2.65 -18.84
CA ILE A 71 6.13 -1.18 -18.76
C ILE A 71 7.09 -0.59 -17.71
N SER A 72 7.74 -1.38 -16.85
CA SER A 72 8.63 -0.83 -15.80
C SER A 72 9.86 -0.10 -16.33
N LYS A 73 10.24 -0.33 -17.58
CA LYS A 73 11.31 0.43 -18.27
C LYS A 73 10.86 1.79 -18.80
N LYS A 74 9.55 2.04 -18.85
CA LYS A 74 8.94 3.28 -19.37
C LYS A 74 8.46 4.18 -18.25
N ILE A 75 7.82 3.59 -17.23
CA ILE A 75 7.26 4.31 -16.09
C ILE A 75 7.56 3.59 -14.77
N THR A 76 7.59 4.33 -13.67
CA THR A 76 7.79 3.77 -12.34
C THR A 76 6.58 2.93 -11.91
N ILE A 77 6.80 1.68 -11.52
CA ILE A 77 5.76 0.83 -10.93
C ILE A 77 5.85 0.91 -9.41
N ILE A 78 4.72 1.25 -8.78
CA ILE A 78 4.59 1.43 -7.34
C ILE A 78 3.61 0.38 -6.82
N THR A 79 4.05 -0.60 -6.04
CA THR A 79 3.12 -1.54 -5.40
C THR A 79 2.38 -0.90 -4.24
N SER A 80 1.15 -1.34 -3.98
CA SER A 80 0.32 -0.82 -2.92
C SER A 80 -0.56 -1.91 -2.29
N GLY A 81 -0.95 -1.68 -1.04
CA GLY A 81 -1.94 -2.49 -0.33
C GLY A 81 -1.44 -3.81 0.24
N GLY A 82 -0.39 -4.39 -0.28
CA GLY A 82 0.22 -5.63 0.23
C GLY A 82 1.49 -5.41 1.08
N GLY A 83 1.87 -4.15 1.29
CA GLY A 83 3.00 -3.76 2.12
C GLY A 83 4.35 -4.17 1.56
N LYS A 84 5.33 -4.20 2.45
CA LYS A 84 6.74 -4.49 2.12
C LYS A 84 6.95 -5.90 1.60
N ARG A 85 6.14 -6.87 2.06
CA ARG A 85 6.18 -8.25 1.57
C ARG A 85 5.79 -8.35 0.10
N GLN A 86 4.77 -7.61 -0.32
CA GLN A 86 4.37 -7.56 -1.73
C GLN A 86 5.45 -6.90 -2.57
N TRP A 87 6.02 -5.80 -2.08
CA TRP A 87 7.10 -5.12 -2.79
C TRP A 87 8.33 -6.00 -2.99
N LEU A 88 8.79 -6.73 -1.96
CA LEU A 88 9.93 -7.66 -2.08
C LEU A 88 9.72 -8.74 -3.15
N LYS A 89 8.47 -9.12 -3.42
CA LYS A 89 8.13 -10.03 -4.51
C LYS A 89 8.16 -9.36 -5.88
N ALA A 90 7.68 -8.12 -5.95
CA ALA A 90 7.54 -7.37 -7.20
C ALA A 90 8.85 -6.70 -7.65
N GLU A 91 9.72 -6.34 -6.71
CA GLU A 91 11.01 -5.68 -6.95
C GLU A 91 11.88 -6.46 -7.95
N ARG A 92 11.98 -7.77 -7.81
CA ARG A 92 12.70 -8.65 -8.75
C ARG A 92 12.16 -8.65 -10.18
N PHE A 93 11.00 -8.06 -10.41
CA PHE A 93 10.40 -7.91 -11.75
C PHE A 93 10.48 -6.47 -12.27
N GLY A 94 11.12 -5.56 -11.54
CA GLY A 94 11.29 -4.16 -11.95
C GLY A 94 10.37 -3.16 -11.25
N CYS A 95 9.68 -3.56 -10.16
CA CYS A 95 8.96 -2.63 -9.30
C CYS A 95 9.95 -1.93 -8.37
N THR A 96 10.14 -0.63 -8.52
CA THR A 96 11.15 0.13 -7.78
C THR A 96 10.62 0.80 -6.51
N SER A 97 9.30 0.87 -6.33
CA SER A 97 8.69 1.67 -5.27
C SER A 97 7.47 0.97 -4.65
N TRP A 98 7.13 1.38 -3.42
CA TRP A 98 5.89 0.96 -2.76
C TRP A 98 5.26 2.11 -1.97
N LEU A 99 3.94 2.05 -1.78
CA LEU A 99 3.21 2.89 -0.84
C LEU A 99 2.96 2.10 0.44
N SER A 100 3.26 2.71 1.57
CA SER A 100 3.16 2.07 2.88
C SER A 100 2.22 2.84 3.81
N GLY A 101 0.97 2.40 3.91
CA GLY A 101 0.03 2.97 4.88
C GLY A 101 0.45 2.75 6.34
N VAL A 102 1.15 1.66 6.64
CA VAL A 102 1.69 1.40 7.99
C VAL A 102 2.69 2.48 8.41
N SER A 103 3.35 3.13 7.46
CA SER A 103 4.29 4.22 7.73
C SER A 103 3.62 5.51 8.23
N ASN A 104 2.29 5.62 8.16
CA ASN A 104 1.55 6.68 8.85
C ASN A 104 1.68 6.58 10.38
N LEU A 105 1.93 5.40 10.92
CA LEU A 105 2.19 5.22 12.36
C LEU A 105 3.56 5.81 12.75
N ASN A 106 4.56 5.57 11.92
CA ASN A 106 5.88 6.15 12.02
C ASN A 106 6.62 5.99 10.68
N PRO A 107 6.98 7.08 9.99
CA PRO A 107 7.69 7.03 8.70
C PRO A 107 9.02 6.27 8.75
N LYS A 108 9.67 6.24 9.92
CA LYS A 108 10.92 5.53 10.14
C LYS A 108 10.82 4.02 9.85
N ILE A 109 9.62 3.43 9.97
CA ILE A 109 9.36 2.03 9.59
C ILE A 109 9.73 1.77 8.11
N ALA A 110 9.38 2.69 7.21
CA ALA A 110 9.71 2.54 5.79
C ALA A 110 11.17 2.89 5.50
N ILE A 111 11.68 3.94 6.11
CA ILE A 111 13.07 4.39 5.93
C ILE A 111 14.05 3.29 6.36
N ASP A 112 13.89 2.78 7.58
CA ASP A 112 14.79 1.72 8.10
C ASP A 112 14.64 0.43 7.30
N PHE A 113 13.40 0.06 6.90
CA PHE A 113 13.20 -1.09 6.04
C PHE A 113 13.96 -0.97 4.72
N TYR A 114 13.88 0.19 4.06
CA TYR A 114 14.59 0.44 2.80
C TYR A 114 16.11 0.44 3.00
N ASN A 115 16.61 1.01 4.10
CA ASN A 115 18.04 0.95 4.44
C ASN A 115 18.50 -0.49 4.69
N PHE A 116 17.72 -1.30 5.40
CA PHE A 116 18.02 -2.72 5.58
C PHE A 116 17.99 -3.50 4.27
N TYR A 117 17.09 -3.13 3.36
CA TYR A 117 17.05 -3.71 2.02
C TYR A 117 18.36 -3.41 1.25
N LYS A 118 18.76 -2.13 1.18
CA LYS A 118 20.01 -1.73 0.52
C LYS A 118 21.24 -2.44 1.11
N LEU A 119 21.27 -2.65 2.42
CA LEU A 119 22.34 -3.35 3.13
C LEU A 119 22.18 -4.87 3.14
N LYS A 120 21.20 -5.42 2.43
CA LYS A 120 20.89 -6.87 2.37
C LYS A 120 20.66 -7.53 3.75
N GLN A 121 20.22 -6.76 4.74
CA GLN A 121 19.96 -7.21 6.10
C GLN A 121 18.61 -7.90 6.24
N THR A 122 18.42 -9.03 5.58
CA THR A 122 17.15 -9.77 5.48
C THR A 122 16.51 -10.08 6.83
N LYS A 123 17.31 -10.42 7.85
CA LYS A 123 16.80 -10.67 9.22
C LYS A 123 16.07 -9.43 9.78
N LYS A 124 16.66 -8.24 9.63
CA LYS A 124 16.06 -6.98 10.12
C LYS A 124 14.81 -6.59 9.33
N MET A 125 14.82 -6.75 8.01
CA MET A 125 13.62 -6.56 7.19
C MET A 125 12.47 -7.47 7.66
N ASN A 126 12.75 -8.74 7.88
CA ASN A 126 11.76 -9.71 8.35
C ASN A 126 11.22 -9.38 9.75
N LEU A 127 12.03 -8.77 10.63
CA LEU A 127 11.54 -8.30 11.93
C LEU A 127 10.48 -7.21 11.78
N ILE A 128 10.68 -6.22 10.90
CA ILE A 128 9.67 -5.18 10.61
C ILE A 128 8.41 -5.82 10.05
N ILE A 129 8.53 -6.69 9.05
CA ILE A 129 7.37 -7.35 8.45
C ILE A 129 6.59 -8.16 9.51
N LYS A 130 7.26 -9.09 10.19
CA LYS A 130 6.61 -10.04 11.12
C LYS A 130 6.05 -9.38 12.38
N ASN A 131 6.69 -8.31 12.88
CA ASN A 131 6.28 -7.70 14.15
C ASN A 131 5.38 -6.47 13.98
N ILE A 132 5.38 -5.82 12.83
CA ILE A 132 4.57 -4.61 12.56
C ILE A 132 3.54 -4.87 11.46
N GLU A 133 3.99 -5.23 10.25
CA GLU A 133 3.06 -5.34 9.13
C GLU A 133 2.11 -6.53 9.22
N ASP A 134 2.59 -7.73 9.48
CA ASP A 134 1.73 -8.92 9.52
C ASP A 134 0.59 -8.79 10.56
N PRO A 135 0.83 -8.36 11.82
CA PRO A 135 -0.24 -8.11 12.78
C PRO A 135 -1.19 -7.00 12.34
N PHE A 136 -0.67 -5.90 11.78
CA PHE A 136 -1.48 -4.83 11.24
C PHE A 136 -2.37 -5.31 10.09
N PHE A 137 -1.80 -6.05 9.13
CA PHE A 137 -2.56 -6.58 7.99
C PHE A 137 -3.64 -7.57 8.41
N LYS A 138 -3.40 -8.37 9.45
CA LYS A 138 -4.40 -9.28 9.99
C LYS A 138 -5.66 -8.54 10.44
N ILE A 139 -5.54 -7.43 11.14
CA ILE A 139 -6.67 -6.63 11.59
C ILE A 139 -7.26 -5.76 10.47
N LYS A 140 -6.42 -5.20 9.62
CA LYS A 140 -6.80 -4.41 8.45
C LYS A 140 -7.66 -5.21 7.47
N ASN A 141 -7.35 -6.48 7.24
CA ASN A 141 -8.14 -7.35 6.37
C ASN A 141 -9.55 -7.59 6.92
N LYS A 142 -9.75 -7.41 8.22
CA LYS A 142 -11.04 -7.57 8.88
C LYS A 142 -11.91 -6.31 8.83
N TYR A 143 -11.30 -5.13 9.04
CA TYR A 143 -12.05 -3.87 9.22
C TYR A 143 -11.85 -2.87 8.10
N GLY A 144 -10.96 -3.15 7.16
CA GLY A 144 -10.61 -2.24 6.08
C GLY A 144 -9.40 -1.36 6.40
N TRP A 145 -8.91 -0.75 5.32
CA TRP A 145 -7.63 -0.03 5.34
C TRP A 145 -7.68 1.26 6.16
N HIS A 146 -8.61 2.16 5.82
CA HIS A 146 -8.72 3.47 6.46
C HIS A 146 -9.08 3.35 7.94
N LEU A 147 -10.09 2.56 8.25
CA LEU A 147 -10.55 2.37 9.62
C LEU A 147 -9.45 1.87 10.54
N THR A 148 -8.67 0.89 10.06
CA THR A 148 -7.56 0.34 10.85
C THR A 148 -6.43 1.35 11.05
N ILE A 149 -6.04 2.09 10.00
CA ILE A 149 -5.01 3.13 10.13
C ILE A 149 -5.46 4.20 11.14
N LYS A 150 -6.68 4.73 11.00
CA LYS A 150 -7.19 5.76 11.92
C LYS A 150 -7.30 5.26 13.35
N ALA A 151 -7.75 4.02 13.56
CA ALA A 151 -7.77 3.42 14.89
C ALA A 151 -6.37 3.34 15.52
N PHE A 152 -5.37 2.93 14.75
CA PHE A 152 -3.99 2.85 15.25
C PHE A 152 -3.38 4.24 15.49
N LEU A 153 -3.68 5.23 14.65
CA LEU A 153 -3.25 6.61 14.87
C LEU A 153 -3.87 7.21 16.13
N GLU A 154 -5.15 6.94 16.41
CA GLU A 154 -5.81 7.35 17.66
C GLU A 154 -5.17 6.68 18.88
N LEU A 155 -4.90 5.36 18.82
CA LEU A 155 -4.21 4.64 19.87
C LEU A 155 -2.78 5.13 20.11
N ASN A 156 -2.14 5.68 19.09
CA ASN A 156 -0.83 6.32 19.18
C ASN A 156 -0.91 7.82 19.56
N LYS A 157 -2.11 8.34 19.83
CA LYS A 157 -2.39 9.74 20.19
C LYS A 157 -2.01 10.78 19.12
N ASN A 158 -1.84 10.37 17.89
CA ASN A 158 -1.44 11.26 16.79
C ASN A 158 -2.62 11.85 16.03
N PHE A 159 -3.80 11.22 16.10
CA PHE A 159 -4.95 11.56 15.29
C PHE A 159 -6.25 11.01 15.89
N LYS A 160 -7.41 11.63 15.59
CA LYS A 160 -8.73 11.10 15.94
C LYS A 160 -9.32 10.32 14.77
N ARG A 161 -10.04 9.23 15.06
CA ARG A 161 -10.54 8.27 14.06
C ARG A 161 -11.82 8.68 13.33
N TYR A 162 -12.22 9.93 13.36
CA TYR A 162 -13.45 10.37 12.72
C TYR A 162 -13.47 10.11 11.22
N GLU A 163 -14.61 9.67 10.72
CA GLU A 163 -14.89 9.52 9.30
C GLU A 163 -15.92 10.55 8.83
N ARG A 164 -15.90 10.87 7.55
CA ARG A 164 -16.95 11.70 6.93
C ARG A 164 -18.10 10.81 6.51
N SER A 165 -19.34 11.24 6.79
CA SER A 165 -20.52 10.59 6.24
C SER A 165 -20.40 10.52 4.69
N PRO A 166 -20.80 9.42 4.03
CA PRO A 166 -21.52 8.25 4.58
C PRO A 166 -20.59 7.11 5.07
N LEU A 167 -19.30 7.35 5.26
CA LEU A 167 -18.37 6.32 5.70
C LEU A 167 -18.66 5.92 7.16
N LYS A 168 -18.69 4.62 7.42
CA LYS A 168 -18.85 4.07 8.76
C LYS A 168 -17.57 4.31 9.57
N GLU A 169 -17.71 4.72 10.83
CA GLU A 169 -16.62 4.71 11.80
C GLU A 169 -16.42 3.31 12.40
N ILE A 170 -15.20 3.07 12.87
CA ILE A 170 -14.89 1.86 13.65
C ILE A 170 -15.65 1.94 15.00
N ASP A 171 -16.39 0.90 15.35
CA ASP A 171 -17.16 0.88 16.60
C ASP A 171 -16.29 0.59 17.83
N LYS A 172 -16.91 0.66 19.04
CA LYS A 172 -16.20 0.43 20.30
C LYS A 172 -15.59 -0.98 20.40
N ASN A 173 -16.32 -2.00 19.94
CA ASN A 173 -15.85 -3.40 19.99
C ASN A 173 -14.72 -3.66 18.98
N GLU A 174 -14.84 -3.10 17.79
CA GLU A 174 -13.81 -3.13 16.78
C GLU A 174 -12.54 -2.41 17.26
N MET A 175 -12.71 -1.25 17.90
CA MET A 175 -11.61 -0.49 18.50
C MET A 175 -10.90 -1.27 19.60
N LEU A 176 -11.62 -2.01 20.46
CA LEU A 176 -11.01 -2.89 21.45
C LEU A 176 -10.14 -3.98 20.81
N LYS A 177 -10.57 -4.54 19.68
CA LYS A 177 -9.78 -5.52 18.93
C LYS A 177 -8.55 -4.89 18.28
N CYS A 178 -8.67 -3.68 17.72
CA CYS A 178 -7.53 -2.90 17.25
C CYS A 178 -6.53 -2.61 18.38
N LYS A 179 -7.02 -2.21 19.56
CA LYS A 179 -6.19 -1.96 20.74
C LYS A 179 -5.41 -3.20 21.18
N LYS A 180 -6.04 -4.38 21.21
CA LYS A 180 -5.34 -5.65 21.54
C LYS A 180 -4.16 -5.89 20.59
N VAL A 181 -4.38 -5.75 19.28
CA VAL A 181 -3.31 -5.95 18.28
C VAL A 181 -2.24 -4.87 18.41
N PHE A 182 -2.62 -3.61 18.63
CA PHE A 182 -1.68 -2.51 18.81
C PHE A 182 -0.77 -2.73 20.03
N VAL A 183 -1.33 -3.14 21.17
CA VAL A 183 -0.56 -3.47 22.37
C VAL A 183 0.39 -4.65 22.13
N GLN A 184 -0.07 -5.69 21.42
CA GLN A 184 0.79 -6.81 21.03
C GLN A 184 1.97 -6.38 20.14
N ILE A 185 1.74 -5.48 19.19
CA ILE A 185 2.81 -4.91 18.37
C ILE A 185 3.80 -4.15 19.26
N LYS A 186 3.32 -3.25 20.13
CA LYS A 186 4.17 -2.52 21.07
C LYS A 186 5.02 -3.44 21.95
N ALA A 187 4.43 -4.45 22.54
CA ALA A 187 5.14 -5.42 23.39
C ALA A 187 6.24 -6.17 22.63
N LYS A 188 5.93 -6.64 21.39
CA LYS A 188 6.91 -7.32 20.55
C LYS A 188 8.07 -6.41 20.15
N LEU A 189 7.79 -5.15 19.88
CA LEU A 189 8.80 -4.18 19.48
C LEU A 189 9.71 -3.82 20.65
N LYS A 190 9.15 -3.61 21.86
CA LYS A 190 9.91 -3.37 23.09
C LYS A 190 10.88 -4.52 23.38
N ASN A 191 10.38 -5.76 23.37
CA ASN A 191 11.19 -6.96 23.63
C ASN A 191 12.31 -7.18 22.60
N LYS A 192 12.21 -6.60 21.41
CA LYS A 192 13.20 -6.71 20.34
C LYS A 192 14.03 -5.43 20.15
N LYS A 193 13.95 -4.47 21.08
CA LYS A 193 14.58 -3.14 20.98
C LYS A 193 14.18 -2.39 19.71
N LEU A 194 12.91 -2.56 19.29
CA LEU A 194 12.33 -1.94 18.10
C LEU A 194 11.21 -0.95 18.45
N ASP A 195 11.10 -0.54 19.71
CA ASP A 195 10.12 0.40 20.25
C ASP A 195 10.14 1.77 19.58
N LYS A 196 11.31 2.19 19.06
CA LYS A 196 11.49 3.41 18.27
C LYS A 196 10.55 3.54 17.05
N TYR A 197 9.87 2.47 16.65
CA TYR A 197 8.94 2.50 15.53
C TYR A 197 7.50 2.86 15.91
N LEU A 198 7.22 3.02 17.20
CA LEU A 198 5.88 3.34 17.70
C LEU A 198 5.83 4.56 18.63
N ASN A 199 6.95 5.26 18.76
CA ASN A 199 7.03 6.53 19.51
C ASN A 199 6.98 7.71 18.55
#